data_3cbd11a857a4e1cb3d28942a6edf43d7
#
_entry.id   3cbd11a857a4e1cb3d28942a6edf43d7
#
_cell.length_a   1.000
_cell.length_b   1.000
_cell.length_c   1.000
_cell.angle_alpha   90.00
_cell.angle_beta   90.00
_cell.angle_gamma   90.00
#
_symmetry.space_group_name_H-M   'P 1'
#
loop_
_entity.id
_entity.type
_entity.pdbx_description
1 polymer ?
#
loop_
_entity_poly.entity_id
_entity_poly.type
_entity_poly.pdbx_seq_one_letter_code
_entity_poly.pdbx_strand_id
1 'polypeptide(L)'
;PVRVLRNQLTKEYLSVQKSITSDENPDFSELERLGSGALYRAVVEGNTKTGSMMAGQIAGLVNEEGTVEEIILDYVNEAKRVYEDRGHYFE
;
A
#
# COMPACT_ATOMS: atom_id res chain seq x y z
N PRO A 1 8.23 -0.68 -8.90
CA PRO A 1 8.15 -1.02 -7.46
C PRO A 1 6.80 -0.64 -6.87
N VAL A 2 6.33 -1.42 -5.94
CA VAL A 2 5.07 -1.19 -5.22
C VAL A 2 5.40 -0.84 -3.78
N ARG A 3 4.73 0.18 -3.26
CA ARG A 3 4.89 0.60 -1.87
C ARG A 3 3.89 -0.15 -0.99
N VAL A 4 4.37 -0.70 0.13
CA VAL A 4 3.55 -1.44 1.08
C VAL A 4 3.82 -0.97 2.50
N LEU A 5 2.84 -1.16 3.38
CA LEU A 5 3.02 -0.88 4.80
C LEU A 5 3.92 -1.94 5.43
N ARG A 6 4.77 -1.51 6.36
CA ARG A 6 5.71 -2.39 7.05
C ARG A 6 4.97 -3.35 7.98
N ASN A 7 5.25 -4.64 7.84
CA ASN A 7 4.68 -5.70 8.67
C ASN A 7 5.61 -6.92 8.72
N GLN A 8 5.14 -8.04 9.21
CA GLN A 8 5.93 -9.28 9.27
C GLN A 8 6.35 -9.73 7.86
N LEU A 9 5.45 -9.70 6.90
CA LEU A 9 5.75 -10.09 5.52
C LEU A 9 6.90 -9.25 4.93
N THR A 10 6.87 -7.92 5.10
CA THR A 10 7.93 -7.06 4.56
C THR A 10 9.28 -7.32 5.20
N LYS A 11 9.32 -7.65 6.49
CA LYS A 11 10.55 -7.99 7.19
C LYS A 11 11.14 -9.30 6.67
N GLU A 12 10.31 -10.31 6.51
CA GLU A 12 10.73 -11.61 5.96
C GLU A 12 11.19 -11.47 4.51
N TYR A 13 10.45 -10.71 3.71
CA TYR A 13 10.79 -10.44 2.32
C TYR A 13 12.16 -9.78 2.18
N LEU A 14 12.42 -8.74 2.98
CA LEU A 14 13.71 -8.05 2.96
C LEU A 14 14.86 -8.95 3.44
N SER A 15 14.60 -9.78 4.43
CA SER A 15 15.59 -10.75 4.93
C SER A 15 16.01 -11.75 3.86
N VAL A 16 15.02 -12.32 3.16
CA VAL A 16 15.26 -13.26 2.05
C VAL A 16 15.96 -12.55 0.90
N GLN A 17 15.54 -11.34 0.56
CA GLN A 17 16.15 -10.56 -0.51
C GLN A 17 17.64 -10.28 -0.24
N LYS A 18 18.02 -9.94 0.97
CA LYS A 18 19.41 -9.74 1.36
C LYS A 18 20.22 -11.02 1.20
N SER A 19 19.67 -12.15 1.60
CA SER A 19 20.30 -13.45 1.44
C SER A 19 20.55 -13.78 -0.03
N ILE A 20 19.59 -13.51 -0.90
CA ILE A 20 19.68 -13.77 -2.34
C ILE A 20 20.72 -12.86 -3.01
N THR A 21 20.75 -11.58 -2.68
CA THR A 21 21.64 -10.60 -3.32
C THR A 21 23.11 -10.85 -3.01
N SER A 22 23.41 -11.60 -1.96
CA SER A 22 24.79 -12.00 -1.61
C SER A 22 25.22 -13.32 -2.28
N ASP A 23 24.34 -13.97 -3.01
CA ASP A 23 24.60 -15.24 -3.68
C ASP A 23 25.01 -15.04 -5.14
N GLU A 24 25.93 -15.89 -5.65
CA GLU A 24 26.37 -15.86 -7.04
C GLU A 24 25.27 -16.37 -8.00
N ASN A 25 24.43 -17.30 -7.52
CA ASN A 25 23.32 -17.88 -8.28
C ASN A 25 22.01 -17.65 -7.51
N PRO A 26 21.42 -16.44 -7.59
CA PRO A 26 20.24 -16.13 -6.80
C PRO A 26 19.02 -16.96 -7.23
N ASP A 27 18.35 -17.55 -6.24
CA ASP A 27 17.08 -18.26 -6.42
C ASP A 27 15.94 -17.41 -5.84
N PHE A 28 15.05 -16.97 -6.70
CA PHE A 28 13.93 -16.09 -6.34
C PHE A 28 12.65 -16.86 -5.95
N SER A 29 12.70 -18.19 -5.90
CA SER A 29 11.51 -19.02 -5.59
C SER A 29 10.95 -18.74 -4.20
N GLU A 30 11.80 -18.46 -3.22
CA GLU A 30 11.37 -18.13 -1.86
C GLU A 30 10.65 -16.77 -1.81
N LEU A 31 11.11 -15.78 -2.56
CA LEU A 31 10.42 -14.49 -2.67
C LEU A 31 9.06 -14.64 -3.32
N GLU A 32 8.97 -15.44 -4.37
CA GLU A 32 7.69 -15.75 -5.04
C GLU A 32 6.74 -16.44 -4.07
N ARG A 33 7.23 -17.39 -3.29
CA ARG A 33 6.44 -18.10 -2.28
C ARG A 33 5.87 -17.15 -1.24
N LEU A 34 6.69 -16.26 -0.70
CA LEU A 34 6.25 -15.27 0.29
C LEU A 34 5.22 -14.31 -0.27
N GLY A 35 5.40 -13.87 -1.53
CA GLY A 35 4.50 -12.93 -2.17
C GLY A 35 3.21 -13.54 -2.70
N SER A 36 3.18 -14.86 -2.91
CA SER A 36 2.03 -15.55 -3.49
C SER A 36 0.81 -15.44 -2.58
N GLY A 37 -0.30 -14.90 -3.12
CA GLY A 37 -1.55 -14.74 -2.37
C GLY A 37 -1.51 -13.68 -1.28
N ALA A 38 -0.44 -12.90 -1.18
CA ALA A 38 -0.28 -11.91 -0.11
C ALA A 38 -1.31 -10.78 -0.19
N LEU A 39 -1.65 -10.33 -1.38
CA LEU A 39 -2.69 -9.31 -1.56
C LEU A 39 -4.05 -9.83 -1.12
N TYR A 40 -4.39 -11.06 -1.48
CA TYR A 40 -5.63 -11.70 -1.06
C TYR A 40 -5.72 -11.80 0.47
N ARG A 41 -4.64 -12.19 1.12
CA ARG A 41 -4.60 -12.26 2.60
C ARG A 41 -4.89 -10.91 3.24
N ALA A 42 -4.36 -9.83 2.66
CA ALA A 42 -4.62 -8.49 3.18
C ALA A 42 -6.06 -8.04 2.93
N VAL A 43 -6.53 -8.13 1.69
CA VAL A 43 -7.79 -7.51 1.25
C VAL A 43 -9.00 -8.35 1.65
N VAL A 44 -8.93 -9.66 1.51
CA VAL A 44 -10.07 -10.56 1.75
C VAL A 44 -10.05 -11.13 3.17
N GLU A 45 -8.90 -11.59 3.62
CA GLU A 45 -8.78 -12.22 4.95
C GLU A 45 -8.52 -11.21 6.07
N GLY A 46 -8.14 -9.98 5.75
CA GLY A 46 -7.80 -8.97 6.75
C GLY A 46 -6.51 -9.29 7.53
N ASN A 47 -5.63 -10.09 6.95
CA ASN A 47 -4.39 -10.50 7.60
C ASN A 47 -3.32 -9.40 7.46
N THR A 48 -3.17 -8.60 8.51
CA THR A 48 -2.23 -7.49 8.52
C THR A 48 -0.77 -7.90 8.78
N LYS A 49 -0.54 -9.14 9.17
CA LYS A 49 0.81 -9.65 9.47
C LYS A 49 1.48 -10.22 8.23
N THR A 50 0.79 -11.10 7.51
CA THR A 50 1.34 -11.80 6.36
C THR A 50 0.76 -11.33 5.03
N GLY A 51 -0.21 -10.42 5.04
CA GLY A 51 -0.77 -9.81 3.85
C GLY A 51 0.08 -8.66 3.31
N SER A 52 -0.01 -8.43 2.01
CA SER A 52 0.62 -7.27 1.37
C SER A 52 -0.36 -6.09 1.38
N MET A 53 -0.10 -5.14 2.25
CA MET A 53 -0.94 -3.94 2.39
C MET A 53 -0.36 -2.81 1.53
N MET A 54 -0.82 -2.74 0.31
CA MET A 54 -0.37 -1.71 -0.63
C MET A 54 -0.84 -0.32 -0.20
N ALA A 55 0.03 0.65 -0.33
CA ALA A 55 -0.25 2.03 0.08
C ALA A 55 0.36 3.02 -0.90
N GLY A 56 -0.39 4.06 -1.23
CA GLY A 56 0.10 5.15 -2.07
C GLY A 56 0.91 6.17 -1.28
N GLN A 57 1.38 7.21 -1.96
CA GLN A 57 2.21 8.25 -1.36
C GLN A 57 1.51 9.01 -0.24
N ILE A 58 0.19 9.15 -0.33
CA ILE A 58 -0.59 9.92 0.65
C ILE A 58 -1.07 9.09 1.85
N ALA A 59 -0.67 7.82 1.95
CA ALA A 59 -1.17 6.93 3.00
C ALA A 59 -1.02 7.51 4.41
N GLY A 60 0.06 8.24 4.66
CA GLY A 60 0.30 8.90 5.95
C GLY A 60 -0.68 10.02 6.28
N LEU A 61 -1.43 10.52 5.30
CA LEU A 61 -2.44 11.56 5.49
C LEU A 61 -3.84 11.00 5.69
N VAL A 62 -4.01 9.69 5.57
CA VAL A 62 -5.30 9.00 5.74
C VAL A 62 -5.46 8.67 7.22
N ASN A 63 -6.25 9.46 7.93
CA ASN A 63 -6.37 9.40 9.38
C ASN A 63 -7.78 9.05 9.86
N GLU A 64 -8.74 8.88 8.97
CA GLU A 64 -10.13 8.65 9.33
C GLU A 64 -10.67 7.37 8.70
N GLU A 65 -11.54 6.70 9.43
CA GLU A 65 -12.30 5.57 8.94
C GLU A 65 -13.72 6.02 8.61
N GLY A 66 -14.34 5.37 7.64
CA GLY A 66 -15.71 5.66 7.26
C GLY A 66 -16.27 4.60 6.33
N THR A 67 -17.56 4.73 6.02
CA THR A 67 -18.17 3.90 5.00
C THR A 67 -17.63 4.30 3.62
N VAL A 68 -17.80 3.43 2.63
CA VAL A 68 -17.42 3.72 1.24
C VAL A 68 -18.11 5.00 0.75
N GLU A 69 -19.39 5.16 1.06
CA GLU A 69 -20.15 6.35 0.69
C GLU A 69 -19.56 7.62 1.30
N GLU A 70 -19.30 7.62 2.60
CA GLU A 70 -18.69 8.76 3.31
C GLU A 70 -17.34 9.13 2.71
N ILE A 71 -16.49 8.16 2.47
CA ILE A 71 -15.14 8.37 1.92
C ILE A 71 -15.23 8.97 0.52
N ILE A 72 -16.09 8.45 -0.34
CA ILE A 72 -16.25 8.96 -1.71
C ILE A 72 -16.82 10.38 -1.69
N LEU A 73 -17.83 10.64 -0.85
CA LEU A 73 -18.43 11.99 -0.74
C LEU A 73 -17.41 13.01 -0.23
N ASP A 74 -16.64 12.65 0.79
CA ASP A 74 -15.58 13.52 1.32
C ASP A 74 -14.54 13.82 0.26
N TYR A 75 -14.14 12.81 -0.49
CA TYR A 75 -13.17 12.95 -1.57
C TYR A 75 -13.65 13.95 -2.64
N VAL A 76 -14.88 13.78 -3.11
CA VAL A 76 -15.46 14.65 -4.13
C VAL A 76 -15.67 16.08 -3.63
N ASN A 77 -16.19 16.23 -2.41
CA ASN A 77 -16.45 17.54 -1.81
C ASN A 77 -15.15 18.32 -1.56
N GLU A 78 -14.13 17.64 -1.10
CA GLU A 78 -12.82 18.25 -0.88
C GLU A 78 -12.16 18.65 -2.20
N ALA A 79 -12.27 17.83 -3.23
CA ALA A 79 -11.79 18.14 -4.57
C ALA A 79 -12.47 19.38 -5.14
N LYS A 80 -13.79 19.51 -4.97
CA LYS A 80 -14.54 20.69 -5.39
C LYS A 80 -14.06 21.95 -4.65
N ARG A 81 -13.89 21.85 -3.35
CA ARG A 81 -13.43 22.97 -2.53
C ARG A 81 -12.04 23.45 -2.96
N VAL A 82 -11.12 22.54 -3.17
CA VAL A 82 -9.76 22.86 -3.63
C VAL A 82 -9.79 23.48 -5.02
N TYR A 83 -10.61 22.96 -5.91
CA TYR A 83 -10.78 23.50 -7.26
C TYR A 83 -11.33 24.93 -7.24
N GLU A 84 -12.35 25.19 -6.45
CA GLU A 84 -12.93 26.53 -6.29
C GLU A 84 -11.92 27.53 -5.73
N ASP A 85 -11.20 27.16 -4.67
CA ASP A 85 -10.18 28.00 -4.06
C ASP A 85 -9.04 28.31 -5.04
N ARG A 86 -8.61 27.30 -5.84
CA ARG A 86 -7.52 27.45 -6.80
C ARG A 86 -7.93 28.09 -8.11
N GLY A 87 -9.21 28.05 -8.46
CA GLY A 87 -9.74 28.67 -9.66
C GLY A 87 -9.47 30.16 -9.74
N HIS A 88 -9.37 30.83 -8.61
CA HIS A 88 -9.10 32.28 -8.54
C HIS A 88 -7.68 32.66 -8.98
N TYR A 89 -6.74 31.74 -8.98
CA TYR A 89 -5.36 32.01 -9.37
C TYR A 89 -5.18 32.12 -10.89
N PHE A 90 -6.16 31.69 -11.65
CA PHE A 90 -6.10 31.65 -13.12
C PHE A 90 -7.06 32.61 -13.80
N GLU A 91 -7.75 33.43 -13.02
CA GLU A 91 -8.67 34.45 -13.55
C GLU A 91 -7.95 35.73 -13.92
#